data_ab628474d096817d8ac4a7baf8659301
#
_entry.id   ab628474d096817d8ac4a7baf8659301
#
_cell.length_a   1.000
_cell.length_b   1.000
_cell.length_c   1.000
_cell.angle_alpha   90.00
_cell.angle_beta   90.00
_cell.angle_gamma   90.00
#
_symmetry.space_group_name_H-M   'P 1'
#
loop_
_entity.id
_entity.type
_entity.pdbx_description
1 polymer ?
#
loop_
_entity_poly.entity_id
_entity_poly.type
_entity_poly.pdbx_seq_one_letter_code
_entity_poly.pdbx_strand_id
1 'polypeptide(L)'
;VPNPGDIGRRVAAERARQGLTRAETARRAGMAPEYLAYLEEQPADPTVASLINLAGVLGTSVAALRGGGIDLPPGRGQALLRPRLRDLGPDECRALLSTHGVGRVAVSTPDGPAVVPVNYEVVDDAIAFRTAPDSVPARAVGSEVAFEVDHVDEAMSQGWSVLVVGPARVVTEPDAVRRLVDRAHTTPWPGGAREMWVSIESTRLTGRRISPAEK
;
A
#
# COMPACT_ATOMS: atom_id res chain seq x y z
N VAL A 1 -6.30 21.46 -26.09
CA VAL A 1 -6.60 20.92 -24.78
C VAL A 1 -5.91 19.56 -24.72
N PRO A 2 -5.09 19.25 -23.67
CA PRO A 2 -4.51 17.92 -23.52
C PRO A 2 -5.60 16.85 -23.52
N ASN A 3 -5.39 15.78 -24.28
CA ASN A 3 -6.28 14.61 -24.31
C ASN A 3 -5.42 13.35 -24.14
N PRO A 4 -4.89 13.14 -22.93
CA PRO A 4 -3.97 12.04 -22.67
C PRO A 4 -4.66 10.68 -22.82
N GLY A 5 -3.94 9.73 -23.42
CA GLY A 5 -4.32 8.33 -23.40
C GLY A 5 -4.24 7.73 -21.99
N ASP A 6 -4.83 6.56 -21.80
CA ASP A 6 -4.86 5.88 -20.49
C ASP A 6 -3.47 5.62 -19.91
N ILE A 7 -2.51 5.24 -20.76
CA ILE A 7 -1.12 5.03 -20.38
C ILE A 7 -0.48 6.35 -19.91
N GLY A 8 -0.66 7.43 -20.69
CA GLY A 8 -0.10 8.74 -20.36
C GLY A 8 -0.61 9.28 -19.02
N ARG A 9 -1.92 9.11 -18.73
CA ARG A 9 -2.51 9.50 -17.44
C ARG A 9 -1.90 8.74 -16.27
N ARG A 10 -1.67 7.42 -16.42
CA ARG A 10 -1.04 6.60 -15.38
C ARG A 10 0.42 6.96 -15.16
N VAL A 11 1.16 7.19 -16.24
CA VAL A 11 2.55 7.68 -16.16
C VAL A 11 2.62 9.00 -15.41
N ALA A 12 1.77 9.97 -15.76
CA ALA A 12 1.72 11.28 -15.12
C ALA A 12 1.33 11.18 -13.63
N ALA A 13 0.34 10.34 -13.29
CA ALA A 13 -0.11 10.13 -11.93
C ALA A 13 0.99 9.49 -11.07
N GLU A 14 1.66 8.45 -11.58
CA GLU A 14 2.73 7.76 -10.87
C GLU A 14 3.96 8.66 -10.67
N ARG A 15 4.32 9.42 -11.70
CA ARG A 15 5.38 10.43 -11.62
C ARG A 15 5.07 11.49 -10.55
N ALA A 16 3.85 12.02 -10.55
CA ALA A 16 3.42 13.02 -9.59
C ALA A 16 3.43 12.48 -8.15
N ARG A 17 2.97 11.23 -7.96
CA ARG A 17 3.00 10.55 -6.65
C ARG A 17 4.40 10.46 -6.06
N GLN A 18 5.42 10.31 -6.92
CA GLN A 18 6.82 10.25 -6.50
C GLN A 18 7.51 11.62 -6.44
N GLY A 19 6.80 12.70 -6.72
CA GLY A 19 7.36 14.06 -6.74
C GLY A 19 8.39 14.31 -7.85
N LEU A 20 8.43 13.46 -8.89
CA LEU A 20 9.39 13.58 -9.98
C LEU A 20 8.92 14.61 -11.02
N THR A 21 9.86 15.43 -11.52
CA THR A 21 9.60 16.29 -12.68
C THR A 21 9.62 15.48 -13.98
N ARG A 22 8.97 15.98 -15.05
CA ARG A 22 9.05 15.38 -16.39
C ARG A 22 10.48 15.23 -16.86
N ALA A 23 11.29 16.28 -16.70
CA ALA A 23 12.69 16.26 -17.11
C ALA A 23 13.50 15.17 -16.40
N GLU A 24 13.32 15.03 -15.10
CA GLU A 24 14.00 14.02 -14.31
C GLU A 24 13.55 12.60 -14.70
N THR A 25 12.25 12.38 -14.86
CA THR A 25 11.71 11.08 -15.28
C THR A 25 12.19 10.69 -16.67
N ALA A 26 12.14 11.61 -17.63
CA ALA A 26 12.61 11.39 -18.98
C ALA A 26 14.12 11.06 -19.01
N ARG A 27 14.93 11.80 -18.27
CA ARG A 27 16.36 11.55 -18.14
C ARG A 27 16.65 10.16 -17.59
N ARG A 28 15.96 9.75 -16.51
CA ARG A 28 16.13 8.43 -15.88
C ARG A 28 15.65 7.31 -16.81
N ALA A 29 14.57 7.53 -17.56
CA ALA A 29 14.02 6.56 -18.50
C ALA A 29 14.75 6.52 -19.85
N GLY A 30 15.79 7.35 -20.05
CA GLY A 30 16.56 7.41 -21.30
C GLY A 30 15.74 7.90 -22.48
N MET A 31 14.81 8.84 -22.29
CA MET A 31 13.97 9.40 -23.34
C MET A 31 14.00 10.93 -23.35
N ALA A 32 13.59 11.54 -24.48
CA ALA A 32 13.50 12.98 -24.59
C ALA A 32 12.35 13.53 -23.70
N PRO A 33 12.56 14.66 -22.98
CA PRO A 33 11.49 15.28 -22.18
C PRO A 33 10.24 15.64 -22.99
N GLU A 34 10.40 16.02 -24.24
CA GLU A 34 9.32 16.36 -25.17
C GLU A 34 8.47 15.13 -25.51
N TYR A 35 9.11 13.95 -25.61
CA TYR A 35 8.39 12.70 -25.84
C TYR A 35 7.58 12.30 -24.61
N LEU A 36 8.12 12.46 -23.41
CA LEU A 36 7.37 12.20 -22.19
C LEU A 36 6.18 13.17 -22.05
N ALA A 37 6.39 14.46 -22.35
CA ALA A 37 5.31 15.44 -22.38
C ALA A 37 4.21 15.06 -23.39
N TYR A 38 4.61 14.66 -24.59
CA TYR A 38 3.68 14.16 -25.61
C TYR A 38 2.88 12.95 -25.12
N LEU A 39 3.55 11.98 -24.50
CA LEU A 39 2.92 10.78 -23.94
C LEU A 39 1.90 11.10 -22.84
N GLU A 40 2.21 12.07 -21.97
CA GLU A 40 1.32 12.48 -20.90
C GLU A 40 0.16 13.37 -21.36
N GLU A 41 0.23 14.01 -22.51
CA GLU A 41 -0.74 15.02 -22.97
C GLU A 41 -1.56 14.57 -24.17
N GLN A 42 -1.11 13.56 -24.91
CA GLN A 42 -1.76 13.09 -26.13
C GLN A 42 -2.07 11.59 -26.07
N PRO A 43 -3.04 11.10 -26.85
CA PRO A 43 -3.26 9.67 -27.02
C PRO A 43 -2.05 9.08 -27.76
N ALA A 44 -1.14 8.49 -27.03
CA ALA A 44 0.07 7.88 -27.57
C ALA A 44 0.10 6.38 -27.25
N ASP A 45 0.65 5.59 -28.17
CA ASP A 45 0.94 4.19 -27.97
C ASP A 45 2.47 3.99 -27.86
N PRO A 46 3.03 4.06 -26.64
CA PRO A 46 4.47 3.94 -26.44
C PRO A 46 4.95 2.52 -26.72
N THR A 47 6.17 2.40 -27.24
CA THR A 47 6.80 1.11 -27.46
C THR A 47 6.95 0.33 -26.15
N VAL A 48 7.04 -1.01 -26.23
CA VAL A 48 7.27 -1.87 -25.05
C VAL A 48 8.56 -1.47 -24.34
N ALA A 49 9.62 -1.12 -25.07
CA ALA A 49 10.88 -0.66 -24.50
C ALA A 49 10.71 0.62 -23.70
N SER A 50 9.98 1.61 -24.23
CA SER A 50 9.65 2.85 -23.50
C SER A 50 8.86 2.58 -22.23
N LEU A 51 7.92 1.64 -22.27
CA LEU A 51 7.12 1.24 -21.10
C LEU A 51 7.96 0.53 -20.05
N ILE A 52 8.90 -0.35 -20.44
CA ILE A 52 9.82 -1.02 -19.51
C ILE A 52 10.68 0.01 -18.79
N ASN A 53 11.25 0.97 -19.53
CA ASN A 53 12.09 2.01 -18.94
C ASN A 53 11.29 2.90 -17.97
N LEU A 54 10.09 3.34 -18.38
CA LEU A 54 9.21 4.12 -17.50
C LEU A 54 8.77 3.34 -16.27
N ALA A 55 8.40 2.08 -16.43
CA ALA A 55 8.01 1.23 -15.31
C ALA A 55 9.16 1.08 -14.29
N GLY A 56 10.39 0.88 -14.78
CA GLY A 56 11.58 0.80 -13.93
C GLY A 56 11.85 2.09 -13.16
N VAL A 57 11.74 3.25 -13.83
CA VAL A 57 11.95 4.56 -13.18
C VAL A 57 10.86 4.90 -12.17
N LEU A 58 9.61 4.52 -12.49
CA LEU A 58 8.43 4.81 -11.70
C LEU A 58 8.13 3.71 -10.65
N GLY A 59 9.00 2.70 -10.49
CA GLY A 59 8.81 1.61 -9.53
C GLY A 59 7.49 0.86 -9.70
N THR A 60 7.02 0.72 -10.94
CA THR A 60 5.75 0.08 -11.29
C THR A 60 5.96 -0.99 -12.36
N SER A 61 4.91 -1.65 -12.84
CA SER A 61 4.99 -2.63 -13.91
C SER A 61 4.45 -2.11 -15.23
N VAL A 62 4.92 -2.67 -16.35
CA VAL A 62 4.36 -2.41 -17.68
C VAL A 62 2.86 -2.74 -17.73
N ALA A 63 2.44 -3.81 -17.06
CA ALA A 63 1.04 -4.20 -16.94
C ALA A 63 0.22 -3.11 -16.22
N ALA A 64 0.72 -2.57 -15.12
CA ALA A 64 0.07 -1.48 -14.39
C ALA A 64 -0.05 -0.21 -15.24
N LEU A 65 1.01 0.18 -15.96
CA LEU A 65 0.97 1.32 -16.87
C LEU A 65 -0.03 1.13 -18.01
N ARG A 66 -0.22 -0.09 -18.51
CA ARG A 66 -1.23 -0.44 -19.51
C ARG A 66 -2.64 -0.59 -18.96
N GLY A 67 -2.82 -0.51 -17.64
CA GLY A 67 -4.11 -0.72 -16.98
C GLY A 67 -4.49 -2.20 -16.86
N GLY A 68 -3.57 -3.10 -17.11
CA GLY A 68 -3.77 -4.52 -16.86
C GLY A 68 -3.63 -4.82 -15.37
N GLY A 69 -4.59 -5.56 -14.81
CA GLY A 69 -4.52 -6.05 -13.45
C GLY A 69 -4.98 -5.09 -12.34
N ILE A 70 -5.43 -3.86 -12.67
CA ILE A 70 -5.88 -2.88 -11.66
C ILE A 70 -7.06 -3.41 -10.84
N ASP A 71 -7.97 -4.16 -11.48
CA ASP A 71 -9.15 -4.74 -10.83
C ASP A 71 -9.00 -6.24 -10.54
N LEU A 72 -7.79 -6.78 -10.71
CA LEU A 72 -7.53 -8.20 -10.47
C LEU A 72 -6.70 -8.37 -9.20
N PRO A 73 -6.99 -9.39 -8.38
CA PRO A 73 -6.20 -9.66 -7.20
C PRO A 73 -4.74 -9.94 -7.56
N PRO A 74 -3.77 -9.50 -6.74
CA PRO A 74 -2.35 -9.79 -6.94
C PRO A 74 -2.05 -11.29 -6.80
N GLY A 75 -0.86 -11.72 -7.25
CA GLY A 75 -0.40 -13.11 -7.08
C GLY A 75 -0.76 -14.02 -8.23
N ARG A 76 -1.08 -13.50 -9.43
CA ARG A 76 -1.35 -14.28 -10.64
C ARG A 76 -0.09 -14.72 -11.41
N GLY A 77 1.09 -14.29 -10.94
CA GLY A 77 2.38 -14.71 -11.50
C GLY A 77 2.68 -16.18 -11.25
N GLN A 78 3.68 -16.72 -11.98
CA GLN A 78 4.15 -18.07 -11.75
C GLN A 78 4.97 -18.13 -10.47
N ALA A 79 4.83 -19.22 -9.71
CA ALA A 79 5.66 -19.46 -8.53
C ALA A 79 7.14 -19.58 -8.91
N LEU A 80 8.02 -19.14 -8.00
CA LEU A 80 9.47 -19.36 -8.14
C LEU A 80 9.79 -20.85 -8.23
N LEU A 81 10.85 -21.15 -8.97
CA LEU A 81 11.43 -22.51 -9.03
C LEU A 81 12.20 -22.78 -7.71
N ARG A 82 11.62 -23.35 -6.71
CA ARG A 82 12.13 -23.56 -5.34
C ARG A 82 12.09 -22.30 -4.48
N PRO A 83 10.90 -21.80 -4.15
CA PRO A 83 10.76 -20.67 -3.22
C PRO A 83 11.18 -21.06 -1.79
N ARG A 84 11.72 -20.12 -1.05
CA ARG A 84 11.91 -20.24 0.40
C ARG A 84 10.89 -19.35 1.10
N LEU A 85 10.13 -19.95 2.00
CA LEU A 85 9.32 -19.22 2.99
C LEU A 85 10.13 -19.14 4.28
N ARG A 86 10.41 -17.94 4.76
CA ARG A 86 11.06 -17.71 6.05
C ARG A 86 10.22 -16.83 6.96
N ASP A 87 10.34 -17.04 8.24
CA ASP A 87 9.79 -16.14 9.24
C ASP A 87 10.67 -14.88 9.33
N LEU A 88 10.02 -13.75 9.62
CA LEU A 88 10.66 -12.45 9.82
C LEU A 88 10.87 -12.19 11.32
N GLY A 89 12.01 -11.61 11.66
CA GLY A 89 12.25 -11.12 13.01
C GLY A 89 11.38 -9.89 13.35
N PRO A 90 11.22 -9.56 14.66
CA PRO A 90 10.39 -8.42 15.07
C PRO A 90 10.82 -7.09 14.44
N ASP A 91 12.11 -6.83 14.32
CA ASP A 91 12.62 -5.58 13.76
C ASP A 91 12.38 -5.49 12.24
N GLU A 92 12.49 -6.61 11.52
CA GLU A 92 12.11 -6.69 10.10
C GLU A 92 10.61 -6.42 9.93
N CYS A 93 9.76 -6.98 10.80
CA CYS A 93 8.32 -6.74 10.77
C CYS A 93 7.99 -5.25 10.99
N ARG A 94 8.62 -4.61 11.99
CA ARG A 94 8.44 -3.16 12.24
C ARG A 94 8.89 -2.32 11.05
N ALA A 95 10.04 -2.65 10.46
CA ALA A 95 10.53 -1.94 9.28
C ALA A 95 9.57 -2.05 8.09
N LEU A 96 8.92 -3.21 7.91
CA LEU A 96 7.95 -3.42 6.83
C LEU A 96 6.59 -2.76 7.08
N LEU A 97 6.16 -2.65 8.32
CA LEU A 97 4.98 -1.84 8.68
C LEU A 97 5.20 -0.36 8.34
N SER A 98 6.47 0.10 8.31
CA SER A 98 6.79 1.50 8.05
C SER A 98 6.11 2.45 9.06
N THR A 99 5.82 3.67 8.64
CA THR A 99 5.12 4.67 9.47
C THR A 99 3.63 4.75 9.20
N HIS A 100 3.20 4.37 8.00
CA HIS A 100 1.80 4.43 7.55
C HIS A 100 1.59 3.59 6.29
N GLY A 101 0.32 3.34 5.95
CA GLY A 101 -0.05 2.62 4.73
C GLY A 101 -1.52 2.22 4.69
N VAL A 102 -1.80 1.18 3.91
CA VAL A 102 -3.09 0.49 3.89
C VAL A 102 -2.88 -0.92 4.41
N GLY A 103 -3.62 -1.30 5.43
CA GLY A 103 -3.63 -2.64 5.97
C GLY A 103 -5.05 -3.17 6.10
N ARG A 104 -5.20 -4.37 6.61
CA ARG A 104 -6.51 -5.02 6.80
C ARG A 104 -6.71 -5.36 8.26
N VAL A 105 -7.80 -4.87 8.85
CA VAL A 105 -8.22 -5.28 10.19
C VAL A 105 -9.23 -6.42 10.08
N ALA A 106 -8.98 -7.50 10.79
CA ALA A 106 -9.89 -8.63 10.92
C ALA A 106 -10.63 -8.53 12.25
N VAL A 107 -11.95 -8.48 12.20
CA VAL A 107 -12.84 -8.33 13.37
C VAL A 107 -13.90 -9.41 13.39
N SER A 108 -14.32 -9.80 14.59
CA SER A 108 -15.48 -10.67 14.77
C SER A 108 -16.76 -9.83 14.76
N THR A 109 -17.76 -10.27 14.00
CA THR A 109 -19.08 -9.64 13.97
C THR A 109 -20.16 -10.68 14.25
N PRO A 110 -21.39 -10.28 14.58
CA PRO A 110 -22.51 -11.22 14.74
C PRO A 110 -22.77 -12.10 13.52
N ASP A 111 -22.43 -11.60 12.32
CA ASP A 111 -22.60 -12.31 11.05
C ASP A 111 -21.36 -13.15 10.67
N GLY A 112 -20.36 -13.22 11.55
CA GLY A 112 -19.10 -13.91 11.34
C GLY A 112 -17.89 -12.98 11.21
N PRO A 113 -16.69 -13.51 10.92
CA PRO A 113 -15.49 -12.73 10.75
C PRO A 113 -15.59 -11.78 9.54
N ALA A 114 -15.13 -10.54 9.70
CA ALA A 114 -15.01 -9.56 8.62
C ALA A 114 -13.58 -9.07 8.51
N VAL A 115 -13.11 -8.82 7.28
CA VAL A 115 -11.80 -8.24 6.99
C VAL A 115 -12.00 -6.96 6.19
N VAL A 116 -11.50 -5.84 6.71
CA VAL A 116 -11.74 -4.51 6.15
C VAL A 116 -10.42 -3.77 5.95
N PRO A 117 -10.17 -3.19 4.76
CA PRO A 117 -9.01 -2.33 4.55
C PRO A 117 -9.17 -1.02 5.32
N VAL A 118 -8.09 -0.57 5.93
CA VAL A 118 -7.99 0.70 6.65
C VAL A 118 -6.68 1.41 6.33
N ASN A 119 -6.73 2.75 6.25
CA ASN A 119 -5.50 3.54 6.28
C ASN A 119 -5.00 3.57 7.72
N TYR A 120 -3.74 3.22 7.92
CA TYR A 120 -3.15 3.14 9.25
C TYR A 120 -1.92 4.04 9.40
N GLU A 121 -1.63 4.37 10.63
CA GLU A 121 -0.41 5.02 11.10
C GLU A 121 0.24 4.13 12.15
N VAL A 122 1.57 4.14 12.23
CA VAL A 122 2.31 3.51 13.34
C VAL A 122 2.75 4.62 14.29
N VAL A 123 2.20 4.62 15.49
CA VAL A 123 2.50 5.61 16.52
C VAL A 123 2.76 4.89 17.83
N ASP A 124 3.92 5.15 18.43
CA ASP A 124 4.36 4.57 19.71
C ASP A 124 4.26 3.02 19.72
N ASP A 125 4.72 2.37 18.63
CA ASP A 125 4.66 0.92 18.37
C ASP A 125 3.24 0.33 18.26
N ALA A 126 2.20 1.14 18.23
CA ALA A 126 0.82 0.73 18.02
C ALA A 126 0.36 1.04 16.61
N ILE A 127 -0.57 0.23 16.09
CA ILE A 127 -1.28 0.51 14.85
C ILE A 127 -2.48 1.39 15.17
N ALA A 128 -2.56 2.57 14.58
CA ALA A 128 -3.70 3.47 14.73
C ALA A 128 -4.41 3.70 13.39
N PHE A 129 -5.73 3.73 13.38
CA PHE A 129 -6.52 4.04 12.19
C PHE A 129 -7.78 4.83 12.54
N ARG A 130 -8.29 5.57 11.55
CA ARG A 130 -9.55 6.33 11.71
C ARG A 130 -10.73 5.59 11.10
N THR A 131 -11.87 5.63 11.79
CA THR A 131 -13.10 5.01 11.32
C THR A 131 -14.34 5.79 11.77
N ALA A 132 -15.51 5.44 11.24
CA ALA A 132 -16.78 5.94 11.73
C ALA A 132 -17.28 5.02 12.88
N PRO A 133 -17.98 5.56 13.89
CA PRO A 133 -18.42 4.78 15.05
C PRO A 133 -19.28 3.55 14.70
N ASP A 134 -20.12 3.65 13.68
CA ASP A 134 -21.05 2.58 13.27
C ASP A 134 -20.50 1.66 12.19
N SER A 135 -19.21 1.79 11.87
CA SER A 135 -18.57 1.01 10.81
C SER A 135 -18.13 -0.38 11.29
N VAL A 136 -17.89 -1.29 10.34
CA VAL A 136 -17.37 -2.62 10.66
C VAL A 136 -16.03 -2.56 11.41
N PRO A 137 -15.03 -1.72 11.02
CA PRO A 137 -13.78 -1.60 11.77
C PRO A 137 -13.97 -1.10 13.22
N ALA A 138 -15.02 -0.34 13.51
CA ALA A 138 -15.33 0.11 14.87
C ALA A 138 -15.66 -1.06 15.82
N ARG A 139 -16.12 -2.18 15.29
CA ARG A 139 -16.41 -3.41 16.06
C ARG A 139 -15.14 -4.08 16.62
N ALA A 140 -13.97 -3.65 16.18
CA ALA A 140 -12.69 -4.03 16.76
C ALA A 140 -12.56 -3.65 18.24
N VAL A 141 -13.19 -2.53 18.61
CA VAL A 141 -13.04 -1.93 19.94
C VAL A 141 -13.51 -2.88 21.06
N GLY A 142 -12.65 -3.03 22.08
CA GLY A 142 -12.92 -3.91 23.21
C GLY A 142 -12.60 -5.38 22.98
N SER A 143 -12.05 -5.73 21.81
CA SER A 143 -11.69 -7.11 21.44
C SER A 143 -10.21 -7.21 21.08
N GLU A 144 -9.68 -8.43 21.13
CA GLU A 144 -8.42 -8.76 20.48
C GLU A 144 -8.69 -8.94 18.98
N VAL A 145 -7.89 -8.30 18.14
CA VAL A 145 -8.05 -8.31 16.69
C VAL A 145 -6.74 -8.66 16.01
N ALA A 146 -6.84 -9.01 14.74
CA ALA A 146 -5.69 -9.14 13.85
C ALA A 146 -5.65 -7.97 12.87
N PHE A 147 -4.46 -7.44 12.66
CA PHE A 147 -4.17 -6.45 11.62
C PHE A 147 -3.06 -6.97 10.74
N GLU A 148 -3.23 -6.87 9.44
CA GLU A 148 -2.30 -7.44 8.46
C GLU A 148 -1.91 -6.40 7.42
N VAL A 149 -0.64 -6.46 7.00
CA VAL A 149 -0.09 -5.73 5.84
C VAL A 149 0.71 -6.71 5.02
N ASP A 150 0.54 -6.68 3.71
CA ASP A 150 1.28 -7.50 2.77
C ASP A 150 1.84 -6.71 1.59
N HIS A 151 2.78 -7.30 0.92
CA HIS A 151 3.28 -6.86 -0.38
C HIS A 151 3.54 -8.06 -1.28
N VAL A 152 3.04 -8.00 -2.51
CA VAL A 152 3.28 -9.01 -3.53
C VAL A 152 3.99 -8.37 -4.71
N ASP A 153 5.20 -8.85 -5.01
CA ASP A 153 5.95 -8.56 -6.23
C ASP A 153 5.70 -9.67 -7.25
N GLU A 154 4.75 -9.44 -8.15
CA GLU A 154 4.38 -10.42 -9.16
C GLU A 154 5.50 -10.71 -10.16
N ALA A 155 6.28 -9.69 -10.51
CA ALA A 155 7.36 -9.82 -11.50
C ALA A 155 8.48 -10.72 -10.97
N MET A 156 8.75 -10.63 -9.68
CA MET A 156 9.79 -11.41 -9.01
C MET A 156 9.24 -12.65 -8.30
N SER A 157 7.94 -12.87 -8.30
CA SER A 157 7.24 -13.94 -7.56
C SER A 157 7.67 -13.99 -6.09
N GLN A 158 7.82 -12.83 -5.48
CA GLN A 158 8.24 -12.63 -4.10
C GLN A 158 7.16 -11.88 -3.33
N GLY A 159 7.28 -11.88 -2.04
CA GLY A 159 6.35 -11.13 -1.21
C GLY A 159 6.64 -11.30 0.27
N TRP A 160 5.95 -10.52 1.05
CA TRP A 160 6.00 -10.62 2.50
C TRP A 160 4.63 -10.25 3.09
N SER A 161 4.36 -10.74 4.27
CA SER A 161 3.22 -10.32 5.09
C SER A 161 3.68 -10.09 6.52
N VAL A 162 3.03 -9.15 7.20
CA VAL A 162 3.21 -8.86 8.62
C VAL A 162 1.85 -8.90 9.29
N LEU A 163 1.74 -9.64 10.38
CA LEU A 163 0.55 -9.78 11.19
C LEU A 163 0.82 -9.19 12.58
N VAL A 164 -0.02 -8.26 12.99
CA VAL A 164 -0.11 -7.71 14.34
C VAL A 164 -1.37 -8.25 15.00
N VAL A 165 -1.26 -8.79 16.19
CA VAL A 165 -2.41 -9.20 17.01
C VAL A 165 -2.37 -8.44 18.31
N GLY A 166 -3.51 -7.96 18.76
CA GLY A 166 -3.62 -7.27 20.05
C GLY A 166 -4.99 -6.66 20.31
N PRO A 167 -5.18 -6.12 21.52
CA PRO A 167 -6.42 -5.46 21.89
C PRO A 167 -6.59 -4.14 21.12
N ALA A 168 -7.80 -3.94 20.62
CA ALA A 168 -8.19 -2.67 19.97
C ALA A 168 -8.96 -1.78 20.93
N ARG A 169 -8.59 -0.50 21.00
CA ARG A 169 -9.20 0.49 21.90
C ARG A 169 -9.47 1.80 21.17
N VAL A 170 -10.53 2.49 21.57
CA VAL A 170 -10.76 3.88 21.14
C VAL A 170 -9.71 4.77 21.82
N VAL A 171 -9.10 5.66 21.07
CA VAL A 171 -8.24 6.71 21.60
C VAL A 171 -9.11 7.92 21.91
N THR A 172 -9.32 8.20 23.22
CA THR A 172 -10.18 9.30 23.69
C THR A 172 -9.41 10.44 24.32
N GLU A 173 -8.18 10.19 24.77
CA GLU A 173 -7.34 11.20 25.41
C GLU A 173 -6.99 12.32 24.41
N PRO A 174 -7.34 13.60 24.71
CA PRO A 174 -7.20 14.71 23.76
C PRO A 174 -5.77 14.88 23.24
N ASP A 175 -4.76 14.68 24.09
CA ASP A 175 -3.36 14.81 23.73
C ASP A 175 -2.90 13.66 22.82
N ALA A 176 -3.40 12.45 23.05
CA ALA A 176 -3.13 11.30 22.19
C ALA A 176 -3.80 11.49 20.83
N VAL A 177 -5.04 11.95 20.79
CA VAL A 177 -5.75 12.27 19.54
C VAL A 177 -5.01 13.36 18.76
N ARG A 178 -4.56 14.43 19.42
CA ARG A 178 -3.76 15.47 18.76
C ARG A 178 -2.49 14.91 18.15
N ARG A 179 -1.74 14.09 18.89
CA ARG A 179 -0.53 13.44 18.34
C ARG A 179 -0.82 12.59 17.11
N LEU A 180 -1.93 11.86 17.11
CA LEU A 180 -2.36 11.06 15.95
C LEU A 180 -2.73 11.95 14.76
N VAL A 181 -3.45 13.04 14.98
CA VAL A 181 -3.81 13.99 13.92
C VAL A 181 -2.58 14.68 13.34
N ASP A 182 -1.66 15.12 14.19
CA ASP A 182 -0.42 15.83 13.76
C ASP A 182 0.54 14.91 12.99
N ARG A 183 0.52 13.60 13.27
CA ARG A 183 1.36 12.60 12.59
C ARG A 183 0.67 11.90 11.42
N ALA A 184 -0.63 12.10 11.24
CA ALA A 184 -1.38 11.44 10.17
C ALA A 184 -0.88 11.87 8.79
N HIS A 185 -0.37 10.91 8.03
CA HIS A 185 0.12 11.10 6.66
C HIS A 185 -0.99 10.97 5.62
N THR A 186 -2.07 10.28 5.97
CA THR A 186 -3.16 9.97 5.05
C THR A 186 -4.53 10.32 5.63
N THR A 187 -5.43 10.77 4.75
CA THR A 187 -6.87 10.80 5.05
C THR A 187 -7.51 9.47 4.63
N PRO A 188 -8.51 8.96 5.37
CA PRO A 188 -9.24 7.76 4.95
C PRO A 188 -9.79 7.90 3.53
N TRP A 189 -9.47 6.96 2.64
CA TRP A 189 -9.93 6.99 1.25
C TRP A 189 -11.46 6.95 1.09
N PRO A 190 -12.21 6.15 1.87
CA PRO A 190 -13.66 6.26 1.86
C PRO A 190 -14.04 7.57 2.55
N GLY A 191 -14.65 8.50 1.84
CA GLY A 191 -15.11 9.79 2.37
C GLY A 191 -16.06 9.67 3.57
N GLY A 192 -16.52 10.82 4.09
CA GLY A 192 -17.42 10.92 5.26
C GLY A 192 -16.67 11.19 6.57
N ALA A 193 -17.43 11.49 7.62
CA ALA A 193 -16.90 11.76 8.96
C ALA A 193 -16.30 10.48 9.56
N ARG A 194 -14.97 10.42 9.66
CA ARG A 194 -14.21 9.32 10.27
C ARG A 194 -13.29 9.90 11.32
N GLU A 195 -13.89 10.25 12.45
CA GLU A 195 -13.18 10.98 13.51
C GLU A 195 -12.76 10.08 14.67
N MET A 196 -13.29 8.85 14.73
CA MET A 196 -12.95 7.91 15.77
C MET A 196 -11.61 7.26 15.50
N TRP A 197 -10.62 7.52 16.34
CA TRP A 197 -9.34 6.83 16.32
C TRP A 197 -9.41 5.52 17.10
N VAL A 198 -8.94 4.46 16.49
CA VAL A 198 -8.76 3.14 17.11
C VAL A 198 -7.28 2.81 17.10
N SER A 199 -6.76 2.37 18.23
CA SER A 199 -5.39 1.88 18.42
C SER A 199 -5.39 0.37 18.67
N ILE A 200 -4.47 -0.35 18.05
CA ILE A 200 -4.19 -1.76 18.30
C ILE A 200 -2.80 -1.85 18.91
N GLU A 201 -2.70 -2.24 20.18
CA GLU A 201 -1.45 -2.48 20.89
C GLU A 201 -0.93 -3.87 20.53
N SER A 202 0.30 -3.98 20.00
CA SER A 202 0.86 -5.25 19.56
C SER A 202 1.21 -6.15 20.75
N THR A 203 0.47 -7.23 20.94
CA THR A 203 0.81 -8.33 21.88
C THR A 203 1.56 -9.45 21.16
N ARG A 204 1.37 -9.57 19.85
CA ARG A 204 2.06 -10.52 18.99
C ARG A 204 2.32 -9.91 17.64
N LEU A 205 3.58 -9.95 17.21
CA LEU A 205 4.04 -9.48 15.91
C LEU A 205 4.74 -10.64 15.20
N THR A 206 4.25 -11.03 14.03
CA THR A 206 4.83 -12.09 13.21
C THR A 206 4.85 -11.66 11.74
N GLY A 207 5.80 -12.19 10.99
CA GLY A 207 5.86 -11.92 9.57
C GLY A 207 6.50 -13.07 8.80
N ARG A 208 6.26 -13.10 7.52
CA ARG A 208 6.78 -14.11 6.59
C ARG A 208 7.23 -13.46 5.29
N ARG A 209 8.24 -14.05 4.68
CA ARG A 209 8.74 -13.62 3.37
C ARG A 209 8.97 -14.80 2.47
N ILE A 210 8.52 -14.67 1.22
CA ILE A 210 8.87 -15.58 0.12
C ILE A 210 10.00 -14.93 -0.67
N SER A 211 11.09 -15.67 -0.86
CA SER A 211 12.26 -15.27 -1.64
C SER A 211 12.81 -16.43 -2.47
N PRO A 212 13.65 -16.19 -3.48
CA PRO A 212 14.39 -17.24 -4.16
C PRO A 212 15.24 -18.04 -3.16
N ALA A 213 15.51 -19.33 -3.48
CA ALA A 213 16.53 -20.07 -2.76
C ALA A 213 17.89 -19.40 -2.97
N GLU A 214 18.63 -19.20 -1.90
CA GLU A 214 20.04 -18.82 -1.98
C GLU A 214 20.82 -19.91 -2.72
N LYS A 215 21.73 -19.49 -3.63
CA LYS A 215 22.60 -20.39 -4.39
C LYS A 215 23.68 -20.96 -3.49
#